data_6d41b315748929d526009c8c1c0ca15e
#
_entry.id   6d41b315748929d526009c8c1c0ca15e
#
_cell.length_a   1.000
_cell.length_b   1.000
_cell.length_c   1.000
_cell.angle_alpha   90.00
_cell.angle_beta   90.00
_cell.angle_gamma   90.00
#
_symmetry.space_group_name_H-M   'P 1'
#
loop_
_entity.id
_entity.type
_entity.pdbx_description
1 polymer ?
#
loop_
_entity_poly.entity_id
_entity_poly.type
_entity_poly.pdbx_seq_one_letter_code
_entity_poly.pdbx_strand_id
1 'polypeptide(L)'
;SLTGQNKELITAALENAVYMATKDIEPELKKAVQKGAIQNAAADNVIASQSIVQALNAYEQQAMDKLNLVNTTMLESTLAQYRKVITNTVNIERQMKAAQEVLNIATGKVITGTESRQQALRQALSQIHKEGITGFYDRAGRKWSPEAYVNMDIRTTVHNTAIEAVKTRQEDYGVDIFRVSRHSGARPLCYPYQGRYFSWNNKSGTFTDGEGKRHRYSPISSTSYGKPAGLFGISCGHHPITMIPGVSIPRDRPEQDKEENDKVYAESQEQRRLEREIRYSKQKAAMMEAAGDKEGFEKEAVKIREKQADYNAFCKKTGRTKRLDRTQVFDYNKSVSAKAVAAAKRREKLETSLRSNPVKLPDGTFSKITEGTKISDIETFAGKGSKTDLRVKNFLVQNYGGSAENWQHSKGRGYIDTADGPKKAVIHWFYEENVGAKEIFVKGWSKK
;
A
#
# COMPACT_ATOMS: atom_id res chain seq x y z
N SER A 1 1.44 6.77 34.89
CA SER A 1 2.50 6.62 33.88
C SER A 1 1.87 6.23 32.55
N LEU A 2 2.34 6.75 31.43
CA LEU A 2 1.89 6.44 30.06
C LEU A 2 1.91 4.93 29.75
N THR A 3 2.80 4.18 30.37
CA THR A 3 2.87 2.72 30.26
C THR A 3 1.67 1.98 30.86
N GLY A 4 1.09 2.49 31.96
CA GLY A 4 -0.11 1.87 32.57
C GLY A 4 -1.37 2.06 31.73
N GLN A 5 -1.61 3.26 31.21
CA GLN A 5 -2.76 3.56 30.32
C GLN A 5 -2.68 2.80 29.00
N ASN A 6 -1.47 2.59 28.48
CA ASN A 6 -1.28 1.79 27.26
C ASN A 6 -1.55 0.31 27.49
N LYS A 7 -1.21 -0.22 28.66
CA LYS A 7 -1.49 -1.62 29.02
C LYS A 7 -3.01 -1.88 29.12
N GLU A 8 -3.75 -1.03 29.79
CA GLU A 8 -5.20 -1.14 29.92
C GLU A 8 -5.93 -1.05 28.55
N LEU A 9 -5.48 -0.14 27.70
CA LEU A 9 -6.01 0.00 26.34
C LEU A 9 -5.72 -1.25 25.49
N ILE A 10 -4.53 -1.83 25.58
CA ILE A 10 -4.15 -3.04 24.86
C ILE A 10 -4.95 -4.24 25.39
N THR A 11 -5.11 -4.37 26.69
CA THR A 11 -5.88 -5.45 27.30
C THR A 11 -7.36 -5.39 26.87
N ALA A 12 -8.02 -4.23 27.00
CA ALA A 12 -9.39 -4.04 26.55
C ALA A 12 -9.58 -4.30 25.05
N ALA A 13 -8.54 -4.02 24.28
CA ALA A 13 -8.48 -4.26 22.84
C ALA A 13 -8.46 -5.74 22.48
N LEU A 14 -7.60 -6.45 23.13
CA LEU A 14 -7.44 -7.88 22.94
C LEU A 14 -8.71 -8.61 23.37
N GLU A 15 -9.33 -8.21 24.46
CA GLU A 15 -10.63 -8.72 24.95
C GLU A 15 -11.74 -8.52 23.92
N ASN A 16 -11.85 -7.33 23.32
CA ASN A 16 -12.86 -7.09 22.29
C ASN A 16 -12.57 -7.88 20.99
N ALA A 17 -11.32 -8.02 20.60
CA ALA A 17 -10.94 -8.84 19.45
C ALA A 17 -11.29 -10.33 19.68
N VAL A 18 -11.07 -10.83 20.89
CA VAL A 18 -11.48 -12.18 21.32
C VAL A 18 -13.00 -12.33 21.23
N TYR A 19 -13.74 -11.40 21.82
CA TYR A 19 -15.20 -11.39 21.76
C TYR A 19 -15.72 -11.38 20.33
N MET A 20 -15.21 -10.49 19.48
CA MET A 20 -15.62 -10.39 18.08
C MET A 20 -15.24 -11.61 17.24
N ALA A 21 -14.13 -12.26 17.56
CA ALA A 21 -13.69 -13.47 16.86
C ALA A 21 -14.46 -14.73 17.30
N THR A 22 -14.91 -14.76 18.55
CA THR A 22 -15.56 -15.95 19.13
C THR A 22 -17.09 -15.87 19.14
N LYS A 23 -17.69 -14.68 19.01
CA LYS A 23 -19.15 -14.49 19.08
C LYS A 23 -19.95 -15.36 18.12
N ASP A 24 -19.40 -15.68 16.95
CA ASP A 24 -20.09 -16.48 15.94
C ASP A 24 -19.98 -17.99 16.20
N ILE A 25 -18.94 -18.42 16.93
CA ILE A 25 -18.73 -19.84 17.27
C ILE A 25 -19.37 -20.23 18.61
N GLU A 26 -19.57 -19.30 19.54
CA GLU A 26 -20.19 -19.57 20.85
C GLU A 26 -21.55 -20.25 20.77
N PRO A 27 -22.50 -19.79 19.94
CA PRO A 27 -23.80 -20.44 19.81
C PRO A 27 -23.69 -21.88 19.30
N GLU A 28 -22.77 -22.16 18.38
CA GLU A 28 -22.55 -23.51 17.85
C GLU A 28 -21.93 -24.43 18.90
N LEU A 29 -20.96 -23.92 19.67
CA LEU A 29 -20.33 -24.67 20.77
C LEU A 29 -21.34 -24.99 21.86
N LYS A 30 -22.15 -24.01 22.29
CA LYS A 30 -23.23 -24.24 23.30
C LYS A 30 -24.28 -25.26 22.82
N LYS A 31 -24.68 -25.17 21.55
CA LYS A 31 -25.60 -26.14 20.93
C LYS A 31 -24.99 -27.54 20.87
N ALA A 32 -23.70 -27.65 20.66
CA ALA A 32 -22.98 -28.94 20.64
C ALA A 32 -22.94 -29.58 22.03
N VAL A 33 -22.72 -28.78 23.08
CA VAL A 33 -22.84 -29.26 24.49
C VAL A 33 -24.22 -29.74 24.77
N GLN A 34 -25.27 -28.97 24.41
CA GLN A 34 -26.68 -29.34 24.60
C GLN A 34 -27.06 -30.66 23.88
N LYS A 35 -26.45 -30.93 22.73
CA LYS A 35 -26.62 -32.17 21.97
C LYS A 35 -25.78 -33.34 22.47
N GLY A 36 -24.97 -33.13 23.51
CA GLY A 36 -24.03 -34.16 24.00
C GLY A 36 -22.88 -34.50 23.05
N ALA A 37 -22.66 -33.68 21.99
CA ALA A 37 -21.57 -33.88 21.03
C ALA A 37 -20.22 -33.46 21.63
N ILE A 38 -20.22 -32.62 22.66
CA ILE A 38 -19.04 -32.13 23.40
C ILE A 38 -19.36 -32.26 24.91
N GLN A 39 -18.39 -32.75 25.69
CA GLN A 39 -18.59 -32.99 27.13
C GLN A 39 -18.18 -31.82 28.02
N ASN A 40 -17.42 -30.86 27.55
CA ASN A 40 -16.91 -29.72 28.33
C ASN A 40 -17.82 -28.49 28.17
N ALA A 41 -18.38 -28.03 29.29
CA ALA A 41 -18.93 -26.69 29.42
C ALA A 41 -17.81 -25.75 29.86
N ALA A 42 -17.24 -24.99 28.90
CA ALA A 42 -16.33 -23.91 29.26
C ALA A 42 -17.11 -22.75 29.93
N ALA A 43 -16.38 -21.90 30.68
CA ALA A 43 -16.95 -20.77 31.39
C ALA A 43 -17.87 -19.92 30.50
N ASP A 44 -19.00 -19.47 31.01
CA ASP A 44 -19.99 -18.68 30.28
C ASP A 44 -19.46 -17.34 29.75
N ASN A 45 -18.39 -16.84 30.37
CA ASN A 45 -17.74 -15.62 29.93
C ASN A 45 -16.40 -15.98 29.23
N VAL A 46 -16.35 -15.71 27.93
CA VAL A 46 -15.16 -15.97 27.07
C VAL A 46 -13.91 -15.26 27.60
N ILE A 47 -14.07 -14.06 28.14
CA ILE A 47 -12.96 -13.23 28.65
C ILE A 47 -12.45 -13.74 30.00
N ALA A 48 -13.30 -14.44 30.79
CA ALA A 48 -12.94 -15.03 32.04
C ALA A 48 -12.33 -16.44 31.91
N SER A 49 -12.27 -17.01 30.72
CA SER A 49 -11.59 -18.28 30.47
C SER A 49 -10.10 -18.13 30.75
N GLN A 50 -9.59 -18.96 31.67
CA GLN A 50 -8.18 -18.90 32.09
C GLN A 50 -7.22 -19.12 30.92
N SER A 51 -7.57 -19.95 29.95
CA SER A 51 -6.80 -20.21 28.74
C SER A 51 -6.78 -18.97 27.80
N ILE A 52 -7.88 -18.26 27.68
CA ILE A 52 -7.94 -17.01 26.91
C ILE A 52 -7.12 -15.91 27.59
N VAL A 53 -7.24 -15.77 28.90
CA VAL A 53 -6.42 -14.82 29.67
C VAL A 53 -4.91 -15.13 29.52
N GLN A 54 -4.52 -16.39 29.57
CA GLN A 54 -3.14 -16.81 29.34
C GLN A 54 -2.68 -16.55 27.90
N ALA A 55 -3.54 -16.84 26.90
CA ALA A 55 -3.25 -16.55 25.49
C ALA A 55 -3.15 -15.05 25.24
N LEU A 56 -4.01 -14.24 25.85
CA LEU A 56 -3.95 -12.78 25.76
C LEU A 56 -2.66 -12.22 26.37
N ASN A 57 -2.26 -12.71 27.54
CA ASN A 57 -1.01 -12.31 28.19
C ASN A 57 0.20 -12.75 27.37
N ALA A 58 0.19 -13.99 26.84
CA ALA A 58 1.24 -14.46 25.95
C ALA A 58 1.30 -13.68 24.64
N TYR A 59 0.15 -13.22 24.13
CA TYR A 59 0.07 -12.41 22.92
C TYR A 59 0.52 -10.98 23.15
N GLU A 60 0.15 -10.40 24.29
CA GLU A 60 0.67 -9.11 24.76
C GLU A 60 2.21 -9.19 24.83
N GLN A 61 2.74 -10.23 25.45
CA GLN A 61 4.18 -10.48 25.56
C GLN A 61 4.80 -10.76 24.18
N GLN A 62 4.19 -11.61 23.34
CA GLN A 62 4.67 -11.87 21.98
C GLN A 62 4.57 -10.66 21.05
N ALA A 63 3.53 -9.83 21.18
CA ALA A 63 3.44 -8.57 20.44
C ALA A 63 4.58 -7.64 20.85
N MET A 64 4.88 -7.58 22.14
CA MET A 64 6.02 -6.83 22.67
C MET A 64 7.37 -7.44 22.23
N ASP A 65 7.51 -8.77 22.29
CA ASP A 65 8.77 -9.47 21.98
C ASP A 65 9.01 -9.63 20.47
N LYS A 66 7.98 -9.91 19.67
CA LYS A 66 8.10 -9.97 18.20
C LYS A 66 8.30 -8.61 17.57
N LEU A 67 7.65 -7.59 18.10
CA LEU A 67 7.92 -6.21 17.72
C LEU A 67 9.34 -5.82 18.14
N ASN A 68 9.80 -6.23 19.33
CA ASN A 68 11.17 -6.05 19.77
C ASN A 68 12.16 -6.83 18.88
N LEU A 69 11.89 -8.08 18.53
CA LEU A 69 12.78 -8.89 17.68
C LEU A 69 12.83 -8.44 16.24
N VAL A 70 11.67 -8.08 15.64
CA VAL A 70 11.60 -7.50 14.29
C VAL A 70 12.26 -6.13 14.29
N ASN A 71 12.00 -5.30 15.31
CA ASN A 71 12.62 -4.01 15.44
C ASN A 71 14.12 -4.11 15.76
N THR A 72 14.57 -5.03 16.61
CA THR A 72 16.01 -5.20 16.89
C THR A 72 16.77 -5.62 15.62
N THR A 73 16.20 -6.47 14.79
CA THR A 73 16.86 -6.91 13.53
C THR A 73 16.78 -5.85 12.43
N MET A 74 15.67 -5.10 12.34
CA MET A 74 15.56 -3.92 11.50
C MET A 74 16.49 -2.81 11.97
N LEU A 75 16.66 -2.70 13.27
CA LEU A 75 17.52 -1.79 13.98
C LEU A 75 18.98 -1.99 13.61
N GLU A 76 19.48 -3.20 13.73
CA GLU A 76 20.88 -3.50 13.45
C GLU A 76 21.25 -3.22 12.00
N SER A 77 20.35 -3.51 11.04
CA SER A 77 20.59 -3.21 9.63
C SER A 77 20.50 -1.69 9.34
N THR A 78 19.59 -0.97 10.02
CA THR A 78 19.49 0.48 9.93
C THR A 78 20.67 1.16 10.62
N LEU A 79 21.09 0.68 11.80
CA LEU A 79 22.26 1.16 12.51
C LEU A 79 23.56 0.92 11.72
N ALA A 80 23.70 -0.23 11.04
CA ALA A 80 24.87 -0.50 10.20
C ALA A 80 24.97 0.47 9.03
N GLN A 81 23.86 0.91 8.44
CA GLN A 81 23.84 1.93 7.39
C GLN A 81 24.02 3.35 7.95
N TYR A 82 23.42 3.65 9.11
CA TYR A 82 23.59 4.96 9.78
C TYR A 82 24.97 5.14 10.40
N ARG A 83 25.61 4.08 10.93
CA ARG A 83 27.01 4.14 11.38
C ARG A 83 28.00 4.52 10.27
N LYS A 84 27.60 4.33 9.01
CA LYS A 84 28.35 4.86 7.85
C LYS A 84 28.15 6.36 7.60
N VAL A 85 27.12 6.98 8.16
CA VAL A 85 26.70 8.34 7.80
C VAL A 85 26.75 9.33 8.96
N ILE A 86 26.49 8.95 10.22
CA ILE A 86 26.41 9.91 11.34
C ILE A 86 26.85 9.30 12.69
N THR A 87 27.72 10.02 13.41
CA THR A 87 28.30 9.72 14.72
C THR A 87 27.37 9.98 15.93
N ASN A 88 26.04 9.93 15.82
CA ASN A 88 25.13 10.29 16.91
C ASN A 88 24.22 9.13 17.32
N THR A 89 24.76 8.21 18.12
CA THR A 89 24.11 6.97 18.60
C THR A 89 22.90 7.22 19.53
N VAL A 90 22.88 8.30 20.30
CA VAL A 90 21.86 8.59 21.31
C VAL A 90 20.48 8.94 20.71
N ASN A 91 20.45 9.63 19.57
CA ASN A 91 19.19 10.01 18.91
C ASN A 91 18.49 8.84 18.22
N ILE A 92 19.21 7.84 17.78
CA ILE A 92 18.69 6.69 17.06
C ILE A 92 17.90 5.77 18.00
N GLU A 93 18.46 5.48 19.17
CA GLU A 93 17.81 4.63 20.18
C GLU A 93 16.49 5.21 20.67
N ARG A 94 16.45 6.54 20.84
CA ARG A 94 15.23 7.29 21.22
C ARG A 94 14.16 7.24 20.12
N GLN A 95 14.54 7.46 18.85
CA GLN A 95 13.64 7.40 17.70
C GLN A 95 13.02 6.02 17.53
N MET A 96 13.73 5.01 17.89
CA MET A 96 13.33 3.61 17.75
C MET A 96 12.35 3.17 18.84
N LYS A 97 12.58 3.56 20.09
CA LYS A 97 11.60 3.38 21.17
C LYS A 97 10.30 4.12 20.87
N ALA A 98 10.40 5.34 20.36
CA ALA A 98 9.25 6.14 19.97
C ALA A 98 8.45 5.49 18.81
N ALA A 99 9.11 4.93 17.80
CA ALA A 99 8.43 4.23 16.71
C ALA A 99 7.68 2.99 17.19
N GLN A 100 8.28 2.23 18.08
CA GLN A 100 7.67 1.06 18.72
C GLN A 100 6.40 1.42 19.49
N GLU A 101 6.48 2.43 20.33
CA GLU A 101 5.36 2.91 21.13
C GLU A 101 4.19 3.38 20.24
N VAL A 102 4.49 4.11 19.18
CA VAL A 102 3.49 4.55 18.19
C VAL A 102 2.80 3.38 17.49
N LEU A 103 3.53 2.33 17.13
CA LEU A 103 2.98 1.13 16.50
C LEU A 103 2.07 0.36 17.47
N ASN A 104 2.48 0.20 18.70
CA ASN A 104 1.70 -0.47 19.74
C ASN A 104 0.37 0.24 20.00
N ILE A 105 0.41 1.58 20.17
CA ILE A 105 -0.79 2.40 20.37
C ILE A 105 -1.74 2.29 19.17
N ALA A 106 -1.21 2.41 17.95
CA ALA A 106 -2.03 2.34 16.73
C ALA A 106 -2.69 0.96 16.58
N THR A 107 -1.95 -0.11 16.85
CA THR A 107 -2.47 -1.48 16.81
C THR A 107 -3.55 -1.68 17.89
N GLY A 108 -3.29 -1.24 19.13
CA GLY A 108 -4.23 -1.30 20.23
C GLY A 108 -5.56 -0.62 19.88
N LYS A 109 -5.53 0.60 19.37
CA LYS A 109 -6.74 1.36 18.99
C LYS A 109 -7.58 0.68 17.90
N VAL A 110 -6.96 0.01 16.93
CA VAL A 110 -7.66 -0.73 15.89
C VAL A 110 -8.30 -2.01 16.44
N ILE A 111 -7.57 -2.72 17.31
CA ILE A 111 -8.07 -3.94 17.94
C ILE A 111 -9.27 -3.60 18.86
N THR A 112 -9.22 -2.51 19.66
CA THR A 112 -10.35 -2.05 20.51
C THR A 112 -11.54 -1.55 19.72
N GLY A 113 -11.42 -1.31 18.42
CA GLY A 113 -12.46 -0.64 17.66
C GLY A 113 -12.65 0.84 18.01
N THR A 114 -11.77 1.44 18.85
CA THR A 114 -11.82 2.86 19.21
C THR A 114 -11.49 3.76 18.04
N GLU A 115 -10.69 3.27 17.10
CA GLU A 115 -10.37 3.97 15.86
C GLU A 115 -10.39 3.02 14.67
N SER A 116 -10.80 3.54 13.52
CA SER A 116 -10.63 2.81 12.27
C SER A 116 -9.15 2.63 11.94
N ARG A 117 -8.82 1.57 11.21
CA ARG A 117 -7.43 1.33 10.74
C ARG A 117 -6.82 2.56 10.05
N GLN A 118 -7.61 3.31 9.29
CA GLN A 118 -7.12 4.51 8.61
C GLN A 118 -6.85 5.68 9.55
N GLN A 119 -7.61 5.82 10.63
CA GLN A 119 -7.36 6.83 11.67
C GLN A 119 -6.11 6.50 12.46
N ALA A 120 -5.98 5.26 12.93
CA ALA A 120 -4.80 4.77 13.64
C ALA A 120 -3.53 4.90 12.78
N LEU A 121 -3.61 4.53 11.49
CA LEU A 121 -2.51 4.70 10.55
C LEU A 121 -2.09 6.17 10.41
N ARG A 122 -3.04 7.10 10.24
CA ARG A 122 -2.72 8.54 10.12
C ARG A 122 -2.03 9.09 11.37
N GLN A 123 -2.50 8.71 12.55
CA GLN A 123 -1.89 9.15 13.81
C GLN A 123 -0.48 8.58 13.98
N ALA A 124 -0.31 7.26 13.71
CA ALA A 124 1.00 6.62 13.75
C ALA A 124 2.01 7.28 12.81
N LEU A 125 1.60 7.54 11.56
CA LEU A 125 2.46 8.20 10.58
C LEU A 125 2.81 9.64 10.97
N SER A 126 1.85 10.39 11.52
CA SER A 126 2.12 11.75 12.04
C SER A 126 3.17 11.73 13.13
N GLN A 127 3.11 10.77 14.04
CA GLN A 127 4.08 10.66 15.13
C GLN A 127 5.44 10.16 14.63
N ILE A 128 5.47 9.12 13.77
CA ILE A 128 6.70 8.61 13.13
C ILE A 128 7.43 9.73 12.36
N HIS A 129 6.66 10.57 11.65
CA HIS A 129 7.21 11.72 10.94
C HIS A 129 7.82 12.75 11.90
N LYS A 130 7.14 13.07 13.01
CA LYS A 130 7.68 13.97 14.05
C LYS A 130 9.00 13.46 14.62
N GLU A 131 9.16 12.13 14.74
CA GLU A 131 10.40 11.50 15.20
C GLU A 131 11.48 11.38 14.10
N GLY A 132 11.20 11.88 12.89
CA GLY A 132 12.16 11.89 11.77
C GLY A 132 12.44 10.52 11.14
N ILE A 133 11.56 9.55 11.32
CA ILE A 133 11.72 8.19 10.79
C ILE A 133 11.24 8.14 9.34
N THR A 134 12.15 7.89 8.41
CA THR A 134 11.88 7.92 6.96
C THR A 134 11.62 6.56 6.31
N GLY A 135 11.78 5.46 7.04
CA GLY A 135 11.54 4.11 6.56
C GLY A 135 12.10 3.01 7.45
N PHE A 136 11.72 1.80 7.13
CA PHE A 136 12.15 0.58 7.82
C PHE A 136 12.86 -0.36 6.85
N TYR A 137 13.79 -1.18 7.35
CA TYR A 137 14.45 -2.21 6.55
C TYR A 137 14.13 -3.59 7.15
N ASP A 138 13.71 -4.52 6.31
CA ASP A 138 13.48 -5.90 6.77
C ASP A 138 14.82 -6.69 6.82
N ARG A 139 14.74 -7.92 7.38
CA ARG A 139 15.90 -8.80 7.52
C ARG A 139 16.62 -9.09 6.17
N ALA A 140 15.90 -9.00 5.05
CA ALA A 140 16.45 -9.15 3.70
C ALA A 140 17.01 -7.84 3.12
N GLY A 141 17.09 -6.75 3.91
CA GLY A 141 17.58 -5.44 3.49
C GLY A 141 16.60 -4.65 2.62
N ARG A 142 15.35 -5.07 2.50
CA ARG A 142 14.33 -4.37 1.69
C ARG A 142 13.78 -3.19 2.48
N LYS A 143 13.80 -2.01 1.86
CA LYS A 143 13.24 -0.80 2.45
C LYS A 143 11.72 -0.80 2.37
N TRP A 144 11.08 -0.57 3.50
CA TRP A 144 9.64 -0.38 3.65
C TRP A 144 9.34 1.09 3.93
N SER A 145 8.33 1.66 3.28
CA SER A 145 7.82 2.94 3.75
C SER A 145 7.10 2.78 5.09
N PRO A 146 7.06 3.82 5.94
CA PRO A 146 6.34 3.77 7.21
C PRO A 146 4.88 3.31 7.04
N GLU A 147 4.18 3.82 6.02
CA GLU A 147 2.79 3.45 5.74
C GLU A 147 2.62 1.97 5.42
N ALA A 148 3.51 1.43 4.60
CA ALA A 148 3.44 0.02 4.20
C ALA A 148 3.72 -0.90 5.39
N TYR A 149 4.70 -0.53 6.22
CA TYR A 149 5.09 -1.30 7.39
C TYR A 149 3.98 -1.30 8.46
N VAL A 150 3.51 -0.12 8.86
CA VAL A 150 2.43 0.03 9.86
C VAL A 150 1.15 -0.69 9.42
N ASN A 151 0.76 -0.55 8.15
CA ASN A 151 -0.39 -1.28 7.62
C ASN A 151 -0.21 -2.79 7.66
N MET A 152 0.97 -3.29 7.35
CA MET A 152 1.28 -4.72 7.41
C MET A 152 1.22 -5.22 8.84
N ASP A 153 1.84 -4.51 9.76
CA ASP A 153 1.94 -4.88 11.17
C ASP A 153 0.56 -4.93 11.84
N ILE A 154 -0.21 -3.83 11.77
CA ILE A 154 -1.55 -3.76 12.34
C ILE A 154 -2.44 -4.89 11.79
N ARG A 155 -2.45 -5.09 10.48
CA ARG A 155 -3.30 -6.13 9.87
C ARG A 155 -2.91 -7.53 10.29
N THR A 156 -1.62 -7.80 10.38
CA THR A 156 -1.11 -9.14 10.74
C THR A 156 -1.38 -9.42 12.21
N THR A 157 -1.15 -8.47 13.10
CA THR A 157 -1.37 -8.63 14.53
C THR A 157 -2.86 -8.84 14.83
N VAL A 158 -3.74 -8.00 14.29
CA VAL A 158 -5.20 -8.17 14.47
C VAL A 158 -5.67 -9.53 13.96
N HIS A 159 -5.20 -9.94 12.79
CA HIS A 159 -5.57 -11.23 12.22
C HIS A 159 -5.09 -12.42 13.06
N ASN A 160 -3.84 -12.37 13.51
CA ASN A 160 -3.28 -13.44 14.35
C ASN A 160 -3.96 -13.53 15.70
N THR A 161 -4.29 -12.38 16.32
CA THR A 161 -5.06 -12.35 17.58
C THR A 161 -6.42 -13.02 17.41
N ALA A 162 -7.13 -12.73 16.32
CA ALA A 162 -8.42 -13.36 16.04
C ALA A 162 -8.30 -14.87 15.83
N ILE A 163 -7.27 -15.34 15.14
CA ILE A 163 -7.04 -16.79 14.93
C ILE A 163 -6.73 -17.48 16.26
N GLU A 164 -5.86 -16.89 17.07
CA GLU A 164 -5.49 -17.48 18.36
C GLU A 164 -6.68 -17.51 19.32
N ALA A 165 -7.52 -16.47 19.32
CA ALA A 165 -8.75 -16.47 20.11
C ALA A 165 -9.71 -17.62 19.73
N VAL A 166 -9.92 -17.82 18.42
CA VAL A 166 -10.74 -18.94 17.92
C VAL A 166 -10.15 -20.29 18.34
N LYS A 167 -8.84 -20.46 18.14
CA LYS A 167 -8.13 -21.69 18.50
C LYS A 167 -8.25 -21.99 20.00
N THR A 168 -7.92 -21.02 20.86
CA THR A 168 -7.99 -21.18 22.32
C THR A 168 -9.43 -21.51 22.75
N ARG A 169 -10.41 -20.82 22.17
CA ARG A 169 -11.81 -21.10 22.50
C ARG A 169 -12.26 -22.48 22.04
N GLN A 170 -11.80 -22.96 20.90
CA GLN A 170 -12.01 -24.36 20.49
C GLN A 170 -11.38 -25.34 21.48
N GLU A 171 -10.16 -25.07 21.93
CA GLU A 171 -9.45 -25.90 22.93
C GLU A 171 -10.21 -25.98 24.27
N ASP A 172 -10.80 -24.86 24.74
CA ASP A 172 -11.64 -24.81 25.96
C ASP A 172 -12.82 -25.80 25.90
N TYR A 173 -13.36 -26.02 24.70
CA TYR A 173 -14.47 -26.95 24.47
C TYR A 173 -14.02 -28.34 23.99
N GLY A 174 -12.72 -28.60 23.95
CA GLY A 174 -12.17 -29.85 23.44
C GLY A 174 -12.36 -30.05 21.93
N VAL A 175 -12.62 -28.98 21.18
CA VAL A 175 -12.76 -29.01 19.72
C VAL A 175 -11.42 -28.73 19.09
N ASP A 176 -10.99 -29.60 18.19
CA ASP A 176 -9.65 -29.56 17.59
C ASP A 176 -9.69 -29.32 16.08
N ILE A 177 -10.84 -29.57 15.44
CA ILE A 177 -10.95 -29.59 13.99
C ILE A 177 -11.43 -28.23 13.49
N PHE A 178 -10.75 -27.75 12.45
CA PHE A 178 -11.18 -26.55 11.72
C PHE A 178 -11.05 -26.74 10.20
N ARG A 179 -11.78 -25.91 9.46
CA ARG A 179 -11.70 -25.82 8.01
C ARG A 179 -11.04 -24.50 7.63
N VAL A 180 -10.15 -24.50 6.64
CA VAL A 180 -9.58 -23.28 6.10
C VAL A 180 -10.60 -22.59 5.20
N SER A 181 -10.84 -21.30 5.44
CA SER A 181 -11.75 -20.50 4.61
C SER A 181 -11.28 -20.42 3.15
N ARG A 182 -12.22 -20.20 2.22
CA ARG A 182 -11.92 -20.00 0.80
C ARG A 182 -12.07 -18.52 0.41
N HIS A 183 -11.16 -18.02 -0.41
CA HIS A 183 -11.27 -16.73 -1.08
C HIS A 183 -10.52 -16.74 -2.41
N SER A 184 -10.97 -15.92 -3.35
CA SER A 184 -10.35 -15.75 -4.66
C SER A 184 -8.99 -15.04 -4.56
N GLY A 185 -8.03 -15.46 -5.39
CA GLY A 185 -6.68 -14.89 -5.43
C GLY A 185 -5.83 -15.26 -4.22
N ALA A 186 -6.01 -16.45 -3.68
CA ALA A 186 -5.17 -16.99 -2.62
C ALA A 186 -3.71 -17.13 -3.09
N ARG A 187 -2.76 -16.83 -2.18
CA ARG A 187 -1.33 -17.00 -2.46
C ARG A 187 -0.99 -18.47 -2.76
N PRO A 188 0.03 -18.74 -3.58
CA PRO A 188 0.44 -20.12 -3.92
C PRO A 188 0.67 -21.01 -2.69
N LEU A 189 1.25 -20.46 -1.60
CA LEU A 189 1.48 -21.19 -0.35
C LEU A 189 0.22 -21.40 0.52
N CYS A 190 -0.91 -20.79 0.16
CA CYS A 190 -2.17 -20.93 0.90
C CYS A 190 -3.24 -21.68 0.09
N TYR A 191 -3.23 -21.51 -1.23
CA TYR A 191 -4.23 -22.08 -2.13
C TYR A 191 -4.49 -23.58 -1.91
N PRO A 192 -3.46 -24.45 -1.76
CA PRO A 192 -3.66 -25.91 -1.62
C PRO A 192 -4.48 -26.30 -0.38
N TYR A 193 -4.62 -25.42 0.59
CA TYR A 193 -5.26 -25.70 1.88
C TYR A 193 -6.69 -25.16 1.98
N GLN A 194 -7.13 -24.37 1.01
CA GLN A 194 -8.47 -23.78 1.00
C GLN A 194 -9.57 -24.85 1.03
N GLY A 195 -10.53 -24.68 1.95
CA GLY A 195 -11.68 -25.60 2.08
C GLY A 195 -11.35 -26.96 2.67
N ARG A 196 -10.09 -27.24 2.99
CA ARG A 196 -9.68 -28.51 3.63
C ARG A 196 -9.75 -28.38 5.14
N TYR A 197 -9.79 -29.55 5.80
CA TYR A 197 -9.93 -29.71 7.24
C TYR A 197 -8.61 -30.06 7.87
N PHE A 198 -8.31 -29.44 9.02
CA PHE A 198 -7.07 -29.64 9.75
C PHE A 198 -7.34 -29.72 11.26
N SER A 199 -6.40 -30.30 11.99
CA SER A 199 -6.36 -30.37 13.46
C SER A 199 -5.27 -29.46 13.99
N TRP A 200 -5.58 -28.67 15.04
CA TRP A 200 -4.59 -27.86 15.76
C TRP A 200 -3.58 -28.71 16.51
N ASN A 201 -4.02 -29.87 17.04
CA ASN A 201 -3.22 -30.80 17.83
C ASN A 201 -2.40 -31.80 16.98
N ASN A 202 -2.21 -31.49 15.71
CA ASN A 202 -1.44 -32.31 14.77
C ASN A 202 -1.92 -33.75 14.62
N LYS A 203 -3.21 -34.00 14.81
CA LYS A 203 -3.84 -35.31 14.57
C LYS A 203 -4.35 -35.40 13.13
N SER A 204 -4.50 -36.63 12.66
CA SER A 204 -5.20 -36.93 11.42
C SER A 204 -6.33 -37.93 11.68
N GLY A 205 -7.37 -37.87 10.85
CA GLY A 205 -8.50 -38.79 11.02
C GLY A 205 -9.65 -38.43 10.11
N THR A 206 -10.83 -38.90 10.50
CA THR A 206 -12.09 -38.58 9.85
C THR A 206 -13.12 -38.14 10.89
N PHE A 207 -14.05 -37.28 10.47
CA PHE A 207 -15.22 -36.90 11.27
C PHE A 207 -16.46 -36.88 10.37
N THR A 208 -17.62 -36.95 10.97
CA THR A 208 -18.92 -36.83 10.30
C THR A 208 -19.49 -35.46 10.62
N ASP A 209 -19.98 -34.73 9.63
CA ASP A 209 -20.62 -33.42 9.84
C ASP A 209 -22.09 -33.53 10.33
N GLY A 210 -22.78 -32.41 10.46
CA GLY A 210 -24.14 -32.34 10.92
C GLY A 210 -25.19 -32.92 9.95
N GLU A 211 -24.82 -33.18 8.71
CA GLU A 211 -25.64 -33.82 7.68
C GLU A 211 -25.30 -35.32 7.47
N GLY A 212 -24.38 -35.86 8.28
CA GLY A 212 -23.96 -37.24 8.17
C GLY A 212 -22.86 -37.51 7.13
N LYS A 213 -22.31 -36.48 6.49
CA LYS A 213 -21.24 -36.62 5.51
C LYS A 213 -19.89 -36.78 6.19
N ARG A 214 -19.11 -37.74 5.72
CA ARG A 214 -17.78 -38.04 6.27
C ARG A 214 -16.70 -37.20 5.59
N HIS A 215 -15.86 -36.57 6.40
CA HIS A 215 -14.73 -35.72 6.00
C HIS A 215 -13.41 -36.24 6.59
N ARG A 216 -12.31 -36.05 5.87
CA ARG A 216 -10.96 -36.34 6.35
C ARG A 216 -10.27 -35.04 6.76
N TYR A 217 -9.54 -35.07 7.88
CA TYR A 217 -8.69 -33.98 8.33
C TYR A 217 -7.23 -34.41 8.50
N SER A 218 -6.31 -33.45 8.38
CA SER A 218 -4.87 -33.63 8.45
C SER A 218 -4.26 -32.74 9.54
N PRO A 219 -3.03 -33.02 9.98
CA PRO A 219 -2.32 -32.16 10.93
C PRO A 219 -2.10 -30.76 10.34
N ILE A 220 -2.19 -29.68 11.14
CA ILE A 220 -1.84 -28.34 10.67
C ILE A 220 -0.37 -28.23 10.27
N SER A 221 0.50 -28.99 10.90
CA SER A 221 1.94 -29.08 10.54
C SER A 221 2.20 -29.59 9.12
N SER A 222 1.22 -30.26 8.49
CA SER A 222 1.31 -30.66 7.07
C SER A 222 1.10 -29.50 6.09
N THR A 223 0.81 -28.32 6.61
CA THR A 223 0.55 -27.11 5.81
C THR A 223 1.77 -26.17 5.80
N SER A 224 1.59 -24.99 5.17
CA SER A 224 2.56 -23.89 5.26
C SER A 224 2.42 -23.03 6.53
N TYR A 225 1.65 -23.47 7.53
CA TYR A 225 1.51 -22.79 8.82
C TYR A 225 2.88 -22.61 9.50
N GLY A 226 3.09 -21.49 10.17
CA GLY A 226 4.37 -21.13 10.78
C GLY A 226 5.38 -20.48 9.84
N LYS A 227 5.16 -20.51 8.50
CA LYS A 227 5.99 -19.77 7.56
C LYS A 227 5.47 -18.33 7.42
N PRO A 228 6.32 -17.29 7.37
CA PRO A 228 5.88 -15.89 7.26
C PRO A 228 4.94 -15.61 6.09
N ALA A 229 5.16 -16.24 4.93
CA ALA A 229 4.30 -16.11 3.75
C ALA A 229 3.26 -17.24 3.62
N GLY A 230 3.17 -18.13 4.60
CA GLY A 230 2.32 -19.31 4.59
C GLY A 230 0.90 -19.06 5.07
N LEU A 231 0.21 -20.17 5.33
CA LEU A 231 -1.14 -20.18 5.86
C LEU A 231 -1.17 -19.46 7.22
N PHE A 232 -2.13 -18.54 7.38
CA PHE A 232 -2.28 -17.67 8.55
C PHE A 232 -1.07 -16.77 8.86
N GLY A 233 -0.09 -16.69 7.97
CA GLY A 233 1.09 -15.83 8.12
C GLY A 233 0.82 -14.36 7.74
N ILE A 234 1.89 -13.58 7.59
CA ILE A 234 1.86 -12.14 7.35
C ILE A 234 0.89 -11.77 6.21
N SER A 235 -0.08 -10.92 6.51
CA SER A 235 -1.12 -10.48 5.54
C SER A 235 -1.88 -11.63 4.86
N CYS A 236 -2.02 -12.79 5.50
CA CYS A 236 -2.90 -13.85 5.03
C CYS A 236 -4.36 -13.39 5.11
N GLY A 237 -5.20 -13.82 4.17
CA GLY A 237 -6.64 -13.55 4.17
C GLY A 237 -7.49 -14.72 4.67
N HIS A 238 -6.88 -15.88 4.91
CA HIS A 238 -7.58 -17.06 5.39
C HIS A 238 -7.81 -16.99 6.90
N HIS A 239 -8.92 -17.56 7.35
CA HIS A 239 -9.27 -17.76 8.75
C HIS A 239 -9.73 -19.21 9.01
N PRO A 240 -9.55 -19.74 10.21
CA PRO A 240 -10.08 -21.04 10.56
C PRO A 240 -11.60 -20.93 10.77
N ILE A 241 -12.34 -21.93 10.29
CA ILE A 241 -13.76 -22.11 10.52
C ILE A 241 -13.89 -23.34 11.42
N THR A 242 -14.39 -23.18 12.62
CA THR A 242 -14.57 -24.26 13.59
C THR A 242 -15.47 -25.36 13.03
N MET A 243 -15.06 -26.62 13.21
CA MET A 243 -15.81 -27.79 12.78
C MET A 243 -16.08 -28.72 13.96
N ILE A 244 -17.34 -28.82 14.34
CA ILE A 244 -17.80 -29.68 15.45
C ILE A 244 -18.40 -30.95 14.85
N PRO A 245 -17.82 -32.13 15.11
CA PRO A 245 -18.34 -33.40 14.62
C PRO A 245 -19.82 -33.60 14.99
N GLY A 246 -20.64 -34.04 14.05
CA GLY A 246 -22.06 -34.25 14.21
C GLY A 246 -22.95 -33.01 14.35
N VAL A 247 -22.37 -31.79 14.30
CA VAL A 247 -23.08 -30.51 14.50
C VAL A 247 -22.88 -29.54 13.36
N SER A 248 -21.63 -29.24 13.02
CA SER A 248 -21.31 -28.23 12.01
C SER A 248 -21.61 -28.72 10.60
N ILE A 249 -22.27 -27.88 9.81
CA ILE A 249 -22.56 -28.11 8.40
C ILE A 249 -21.66 -27.19 7.59
N PRO A 250 -20.74 -27.74 6.76
CA PRO A 250 -19.85 -26.92 5.95
C PRO A 250 -20.64 -26.13 4.91
N ARG A 251 -20.61 -24.80 4.99
CA ARG A 251 -21.12 -23.93 3.92
C ARG A 251 -20.01 -23.71 2.90
N ASP A 252 -20.17 -24.29 1.71
CA ASP A 252 -19.17 -24.17 0.66
C ASP A 252 -19.35 -22.90 -0.17
N ARG A 253 -18.29 -22.09 -0.25
CA ARG A 253 -18.14 -21.21 -1.39
C ARG A 253 -17.64 -22.05 -2.57
N PRO A 254 -18.04 -21.74 -3.82
CA PRO A 254 -17.56 -22.42 -4.99
C PRO A 254 -16.02 -22.54 -4.96
N GLU A 255 -15.52 -23.70 -5.34
CA GLU A 255 -14.08 -23.87 -5.52
C GLU A 255 -13.68 -23.13 -6.79
N GLN A 256 -12.71 -22.26 -6.67
CA GLN A 256 -12.08 -21.62 -7.79
C GLN A 256 -10.94 -22.53 -8.26
N ASP A 257 -10.87 -22.80 -9.55
CA ASP A 257 -9.75 -23.57 -10.08
C ASP A 257 -8.42 -22.83 -9.89
N LYS A 258 -7.33 -23.56 -10.04
CA LYS A 258 -6.00 -23.01 -9.77
C LYS A 258 -5.62 -21.91 -10.76
N GLU A 259 -5.96 -22.04 -12.01
CA GLU A 259 -5.61 -21.09 -13.07
C GLU A 259 -6.36 -19.76 -12.87
N GLU A 260 -7.65 -19.83 -12.58
CA GLU A 260 -8.45 -18.65 -12.25
C GLU A 260 -7.95 -17.96 -10.97
N ASN A 261 -7.63 -18.74 -9.93
CA ASN A 261 -7.05 -18.21 -8.70
C ASN A 261 -5.72 -17.49 -8.96
N ASP A 262 -4.82 -18.11 -9.71
CA ASP A 262 -3.50 -17.56 -10.01
C ASP A 262 -3.60 -16.27 -10.83
N LYS A 263 -4.56 -16.20 -11.77
CA LYS A 263 -4.89 -14.97 -12.51
C LYS A 263 -5.33 -13.86 -11.57
N VAL A 264 -6.30 -14.11 -10.69
CA VAL A 264 -6.78 -13.10 -9.72
C VAL A 264 -5.67 -12.68 -8.76
N TYR A 265 -4.81 -13.62 -8.35
CA TYR A 265 -3.64 -13.31 -7.54
C TYR A 265 -2.66 -12.39 -8.28
N ALA A 266 -2.31 -12.70 -9.53
CA ALA A 266 -1.42 -11.89 -10.37
C ALA A 266 -1.98 -10.48 -10.58
N GLU A 267 -3.26 -10.34 -10.89
CA GLU A 267 -3.94 -9.04 -10.98
C GLU A 267 -3.87 -8.24 -9.66
N SER A 268 -4.00 -8.94 -8.51
CA SER A 268 -3.83 -8.32 -7.20
C SER A 268 -2.41 -7.77 -6.97
N GLN A 269 -1.38 -8.49 -7.43
CA GLN A 269 0.01 -8.04 -7.33
C GLN A 269 0.28 -6.85 -8.26
N GLU A 270 -0.25 -6.87 -9.47
CA GLU A 270 -0.14 -5.76 -10.42
C GLU A 270 -0.85 -4.51 -9.90
N GLN A 271 -2.06 -4.63 -9.35
CA GLN A 271 -2.74 -3.52 -8.70
C GLN A 271 -1.87 -2.87 -7.60
N ARG A 272 -1.24 -3.70 -6.75
CA ARG A 272 -0.33 -3.22 -5.70
C ARG A 272 0.93 -2.56 -6.25
N ARG A 273 1.44 -3.03 -7.39
CA ARG A 273 2.58 -2.40 -8.07
C ARG A 273 2.22 -0.99 -8.51
N LEU A 274 1.09 -0.82 -9.20
CA LEU A 274 0.60 0.48 -9.65
C LEU A 274 0.32 1.44 -8.48
N GLU A 275 -0.30 0.95 -7.41
CA GLU A 275 -0.53 1.73 -6.18
C GLU A 275 0.80 2.22 -5.55
N ARG A 276 1.85 1.39 -5.52
CA ARG A 276 3.18 1.79 -5.03
C ARG A 276 3.83 2.85 -5.90
N GLU A 277 3.73 2.73 -7.22
CA GLU A 277 4.29 3.70 -8.15
C GLU A 277 3.64 5.07 -8.04
N ILE A 278 2.31 5.12 -7.84
CA ILE A 278 1.58 6.36 -7.57
C ILE A 278 2.08 7.00 -6.27
N ARG A 279 2.19 6.22 -5.18
CA ARG A 279 2.71 6.74 -3.91
C ARG A 279 4.11 7.30 -4.06
N TYR A 280 5.00 6.59 -4.72
CA TYR A 280 6.38 7.03 -4.93
C TYR A 280 6.45 8.37 -5.67
N SER A 281 5.67 8.54 -6.74
CA SER A 281 5.62 9.81 -7.45
C SER A 281 4.99 10.94 -6.60
N LYS A 282 3.98 10.64 -5.78
CA LYS A 282 3.40 11.62 -4.85
C LYS A 282 4.39 12.04 -3.76
N GLN A 283 5.16 11.11 -3.20
CA GLN A 283 6.22 11.41 -2.23
C GLN A 283 7.28 12.33 -2.84
N LYS A 284 7.73 12.01 -4.05
CA LYS A 284 8.67 12.88 -4.78
C LYS A 284 8.10 14.25 -5.05
N ALA A 285 6.86 14.35 -5.51
CA ALA A 285 6.22 15.64 -5.76
C ALA A 285 6.14 16.48 -4.47
N ALA A 286 5.75 15.87 -3.33
CA ALA A 286 5.74 16.56 -2.05
C ALA A 286 7.14 17.07 -1.63
N MET A 287 8.17 16.27 -1.84
CA MET A 287 9.57 16.66 -1.57
C MET A 287 10.02 17.82 -2.45
N MET A 288 9.72 17.78 -3.76
CA MET A 288 10.07 18.86 -4.70
C MET A 288 9.34 20.17 -4.36
N GLU A 289 8.04 20.07 -4.00
CA GLU A 289 7.26 21.22 -3.53
C GLU A 289 7.87 21.84 -2.26
N ALA A 290 8.22 21.02 -1.28
CA ALA A 290 8.85 21.47 -0.03
C ALA A 290 10.23 22.09 -0.26
N ALA A 291 10.99 21.59 -1.25
CA ALA A 291 12.28 22.13 -1.64
C ALA A 291 12.18 23.37 -2.55
N GLY A 292 11.00 23.77 -3.00
CA GLY A 292 10.80 24.86 -3.95
C GLY A 292 11.24 24.54 -5.38
N ASP A 293 11.50 23.27 -5.69
CA ASP A 293 11.87 22.77 -7.03
C ASP A 293 10.63 22.66 -7.92
N LYS A 294 10.29 23.75 -8.59
CA LYS A 294 9.11 23.84 -9.47
C LYS A 294 9.20 22.88 -10.66
N GLU A 295 10.37 22.74 -11.26
CA GLU A 295 10.57 21.87 -12.42
C GLU A 295 10.45 20.40 -12.05
N GLY A 296 11.09 19.98 -10.98
CA GLY A 296 10.99 18.63 -10.42
C GLY A 296 9.55 18.31 -10.03
N PHE A 297 8.85 19.26 -9.41
CA PHE A 297 7.45 19.12 -9.05
C PHE A 297 6.55 18.90 -10.27
N GLU A 298 6.69 19.71 -11.33
CA GLU A 298 5.91 19.58 -12.57
C GLU A 298 6.16 18.23 -13.27
N LYS A 299 7.40 17.77 -13.32
CA LYS A 299 7.75 16.46 -13.87
C LYS A 299 7.04 15.32 -13.10
N GLU A 300 7.07 15.36 -11.78
CA GLU A 300 6.39 14.35 -10.98
C GLU A 300 4.85 14.48 -11.02
N ALA A 301 4.30 15.68 -11.14
CA ALA A 301 2.87 15.92 -11.31
C ALA A 301 2.30 15.26 -12.59
N VAL A 302 3.03 15.34 -13.69
CA VAL A 302 2.69 14.65 -14.95
C VAL A 302 2.71 13.14 -14.76
N LYS A 303 3.78 12.59 -14.14
CA LYS A 303 3.89 11.16 -13.86
C LYS A 303 2.77 10.63 -12.95
N ILE A 304 2.36 11.41 -11.94
CA ILE A 304 1.24 11.03 -11.08
C ILE A 304 -0.03 10.88 -11.92
N ARG A 305 -0.30 11.82 -12.81
CA ARG A 305 -1.49 11.77 -13.67
C ARG A 305 -1.47 10.56 -14.62
N GLU A 306 -0.34 10.29 -15.26
CA GLU A 306 -0.14 9.13 -16.13
C GLU A 306 -0.38 7.82 -15.37
N LYS A 307 0.31 7.64 -14.24
CA LYS A 307 0.17 6.44 -13.41
C LYS A 307 -1.24 6.27 -12.84
N GLN A 308 -1.95 7.35 -12.54
CA GLN A 308 -3.34 7.28 -12.14
C GLN A 308 -4.26 6.85 -13.31
N ALA A 309 -3.97 7.31 -14.53
CA ALA A 309 -4.67 6.87 -15.72
C ALA A 309 -4.47 5.37 -15.98
N ASP A 310 -3.21 4.89 -15.91
CA ASP A 310 -2.87 3.48 -16.05
C ASP A 310 -3.56 2.62 -14.98
N TYR A 311 -3.53 3.06 -13.72
CA TYR A 311 -4.24 2.40 -12.63
C TYR A 311 -5.76 2.34 -12.85
N ASN A 312 -6.36 3.43 -13.32
CA ASN A 312 -7.78 3.47 -13.63
C ASN A 312 -8.14 2.55 -14.79
N ALA A 313 -7.33 2.52 -15.85
CA ALA A 313 -7.51 1.64 -16.99
C ALA A 313 -7.37 0.16 -16.59
N PHE A 314 -6.36 -0.16 -15.77
CA PHE A 314 -6.18 -1.50 -15.22
C PHE A 314 -7.39 -1.95 -14.39
N CYS A 315 -7.86 -1.13 -13.45
CA CYS A 315 -9.03 -1.46 -12.63
C CYS A 315 -10.30 -1.63 -13.47
N LYS A 316 -10.48 -0.80 -14.50
CA LYS A 316 -11.62 -0.94 -15.45
C LYS A 316 -11.54 -2.25 -16.23
N LYS A 317 -10.36 -2.59 -16.75
CA LYS A 317 -10.12 -3.81 -17.53
C LYS A 317 -10.35 -5.08 -16.71
N THR A 318 -9.94 -5.09 -15.45
CA THR A 318 -9.99 -6.29 -14.58
C THR A 318 -11.23 -6.33 -13.68
N GLY A 319 -12.09 -5.30 -13.69
CA GLY A 319 -13.25 -5.21 -12.79
C GLY A 319 -12.88 -4.97 -11.31
N ARG A 320 -11.62 -4.67 -11.00
CA ARG A 320 -11.14 -4.51 -9.61
C ARG A 320 -11.53 -3.16 -9.03
N THR A 321 -11.93 -3.19 -7.77
CA THR A 321 -12.24 -1.96 -7.03
C THR A 321 -10.98 -1.11 -6.81
N LYS A 322 -11.08 0.19 -7.09
CA LYS A 322 -10.01 1.16 -6.83
C LYS A 322 -9.79 1.35 -5.33
N ARG A 323 -8.55 1.22 -4.90
CA ARG A 323 -8.14 1.39 -3.50
C ARG A 323 -7.44 2.74 -3.33
N LEU A 324 -8.23 3.81 -3.30
CA LEU A 324 -7.70 5.18 -3.21
C LEU A 324 -6.95 5.41 -1.89
N ASP A 325 -7.39 4.77 -0.81
CA ASP A 325 -6.70 4.74 0.49
C ASP A 325 -5.24 4.28 0.38
N ARG A 326 -4.95 3.33 -0.52
CA ARG A 326 -3.61 2.79 -0.74
C ARG A 326 -2.70 3.65 -1.58
N THR A 327 -3.25 4.68 -2.22
CA THR A 327 -2.47 5.66 -3.01
C THR A 327 -2.25 6.98 -2.29
N GLN A 328 -2.71 7.10 -1.04
CA GLN A 328 -2.51 8.29 -0.21
C GLN A 328 -1.09 8.34 0.34
N VAL A 329 -0.58 9.56 0.47
CA VAL A 329 0.73 9.89 1.04
C VAL A 329 0.53 11.05 2.01
N PHE A 330 1.19 10.99 3.17
CA PHE A 330 0.99 11.93 4.27
C PHE A 330 1.28 13.39 3.84
N ASP A 331 2.42 13.62 3.21
CA ASP A 331 2.87 14.97 2.81
C ASP A 331 2.24 15.48 1.50
N TYR A 332 1.48 14.63 0.82
CA TYR A 332 0.76 14.97 -0.41
C TYR A 332 -0.69 15.36 -0.08
N ASN A 333 -0.85 16.49 0.60
CA ASN A 333 -2.14 17.01 1.04
C ASN A 333 -2.99 17.60 -0.11
N LYS A 334 -4.19 18.10 0.20
CA LYS A 334 -5.11 18.66 -0.81
C LYS A 334 -4.50 19.83 -1.58
N SER A 335 -3.71 20.69 -0.92
CA SER A 335 -3.05 21.83 -1.55
C SER A 335 -2.01 21.38 -2.59
N VAL A 336 -1.10 20.48 -2.17
CA VAL A 336 -0.08 19.91 -3.07
C VAL A 336 -0.74 19.16 -4.23
N SER A 337 -1.80 18.41 -3.95
CA SER A 337 -2.58 17.72 -4.99
C SER A 337 -3.19 18.66 -6.01
N ALA A 338 -3.79 19.78 -5.56
CA ALA A 338 -4.37 20.78 -6.45
C ALA A 338 -3.31 21.43 -7.34
N LYS A 339 -2.15 21.79 -6.76
CA LYS A 339 -1.00 22.31 -7.50
C LYS A 339 -0.50 21.32 -8.56
N ALA A 340 -0.40 20.03 -8.21
CA ALA A 340 0.03 18.99 -9.14
C ALA A 340 -0.96 18.79 -10.30
N VAL A 341 -2.26 18.82 -10.02
CA VAL A 341 -3.30 18.76 -11.07
C VAL A 341 -3.19 19.96 -12.01
N ALA A 342 -3.00 21.16 -11.46
CA ALA A 342 -2.84 22.39 -12.26
C ALA A 342 -1.55 22.31 -13.11
N ALA A 343 -0.43 21.88 -12.54
CA ALA A 343 0.84 21.71 -13.25
C ALA A 343 0.73 20.69 -14.39
N ALA A 344 0.13 19.54 -14.14
CA ALA A 344 -0.08 18.52 -15.18
C ALA A 344 -1.01 19.02 -16.31
N LYS A 345 -2.07 19.78 -15.99
CA LYS A 345 -2.94 20.39 -17.00
C LYS A 345 -2.22 21.44 -17.84
N ARG A 346 -1.41 22.30 -17.22
CA ARG A 346 -0.58 23.28 -17.96
C ARG A 346 0.35 22.57 -18.93
N ARG A 347 0.99 21.52 -18.47
CA ARG A 347 1.91 20.71 -19.31
C ARG A 347 1.17 20.08 -20.49
N GLU A 348 0.02 19.48 -20.28
CA GLU A 348 -0.81 18.90 -21.34
C GLU A 348 -1.24 19.96 -22.36
N LYS A 349 -1.66 21.15 -21.89
CA LYS A 349 -2.02 22.27 -22.75
C LYS A 349 -0.84 22.73 -23.61
N LEU A 350 0.34 22.85 -23.01
CA LEU A 350 1.58 23.17 -23.74
C LEU A 350 1.91 22.12 -24.80
N GLU A 351 1.92 20.84 -24.45
CA GLU A 351 2.25 19.76 -25.39
C GLU A 351 1.24 19.65 -26.53
N THR A 352 -0.06 19.84 -26.24
CA THR A 352 -1.10 19.88 -27.26
C THR A 352 -0.86 21.06 -28.22
N SER A 353 -0.55 22.23 -27.66
CA SER A 353 -0.26 23.41 -28.49
C SER A 353 1.01 23.23 -29.34
N LEU A 354 2.05 22.62 -28.79
CA LEU A 354 3.28 22.31 -29.56
C LEU A 354 3.00 21.37 -30.74
N ARG A 355 2.18 20.34 -30.53
CA ARG A 355 1.83 19.36 -31.59
C ARG A 355 0.91 19.95 -32.67
N SER A 356 0.09 20.91 -32.31
CA SER A 356 -0.89 21.54 -33.24
C SER A 356 -0.27 22.63 -34.14
N ASN A 357 0.99 22.98 -33.90
CA ASN A 357 1.66 24.03 -34.66
C ASN A 357 2.82 23.48 -35.49
N PRO A 358 3.12 24.08 -36.66
CA PRO A 358 4.27 23.67 -37.47
C PRO A 358 5.58 24.00 -36.75
N VAL A 359 6.59 23.17 -37.01
CA VAL A 359 7.95 23.33 -36.49
C VAL A 359 8.88 23.70 -37.65
N LYS A 360 9.54 24.85 -37.57
CA LYS A 360 10.52 25.27 -38.58
C LYS A 360 11.80 24.49 -38.41
N LEU A 361 12.27 23.87 -39.47
CA LEU A 361 13.52 23.13 -39.54
C LEU A 361 14.71 24.05 -39.84
N PRO A 362 15.96 23.60 -39.60
CA PRO A 362 17.18 24.40 -39.89
C PRO A 362 17.35 24.79 -41.36
N ASP A 363 16.80 24.00 -42.28
CA ASP A 363 16.81 24.26 -43.72
C ASP A 363 15.71 25.25 -44.19
N GLY A 364 14.92 25.74 -43.25
CA GLY A 364 13.81 26.66 -43.51
C GLY A 364 12.47 25.97 -43.83
N THR A 365 12.44 24.70 -44.04
CA THR A 365 11.19 23.93 -44.28
C THR A 365 10.41 23.74 -42.97
N PHE A 366 9.17 23.27 -43.08
CA PHE A 366 8.28 23.05 -41.92
C PHE A 366 7.96 21.56 -41.77
N SER A 367 7.89 21.13 -40.53
CA SER A 367 7.49 19.78 -40.14
C SER A 367 6.59 19.84 -38.90
N LYS A 368 6.42 18.71 -38.23
CA LYS A 368 5.62 18.59 -37.00
C LYS A 368 6.35 17.73 -35.95
N ILE A 369 5.96 17.89 -34.70
CA ILE A 369 6.39 17.00 -33.63
C ILE A 369 5.77 15.62 -33.89
N THR A 370 6.61 14.58 -33.87
CA THR A 370 6.16 13.20 -34.08
C THR A 370 5.08 12.82 -33.08
N GLU A 371 4.02 12.19 -33.57
CA GLU A 371 2.89 11.76 -32.76
C GLU A 371 3.34 10.85 -31.60
N GLY A 372 2.75 11.03 -30.42
CA GLY A 372 3.14 10.29 -29.21
C GLY A 372 4.44 10.75 -28.53
N THR A 373 5.20 11.67 -29.14
CA THR A 373 6.41 12.24 -28.53
C THR A 373 6.08 13.06 -27.30
N LYS A 374 6.73 12.73 -26.17
CA LYS A 374 6.78 13.56 -24.97
C LYS A 374 7.97 14.49 -25.04
N ILE A 375 7.71 15.80 -24.83
CA ILE A 375 8.81 16.77 -24.78
C ILE A 375 9.51 16.65 -23.42
N SER A 376 10.82 16.39 -23.40
CA SER A 376 11.64 16.30 -22.21
C SER A 376 12.52 17.55 -22.03
N ASP A 377 13.12 17.66 -20.84
CA ASP A 377 14.12 18.69 -20.51
C ASP A 377 13.66 20.10 -20.87
N ILE A 378 12.40 20.43 -20.51
CA ILE A 378 11.86 21.78 -20.73
C ILE A 378 12.53 22.75 -19.77
N GLU A 379 13.09 23.80 -20.36
CA GLU A 379 13.73 24.90 -19.66
C GLU A 379 13.24 26.23 -20.23
N THR A 380 12.74 27.12 -19.36
CA THR A 380 12.41 28.49 -19.72
C THR A 380 13.61 29.40 -19.41
N PHE A 381 14.17 30.03 -20.42
CA PHE A 381 15.37 30.80 -20.25
C PHE A 381 15.21 32.33 -20.52
N ALA A 382 14.04 32.77 -21.00
CA ALA A 382 13.69 34.20 -21.06
C ALA A 382 12.18 34.43 -20.90
N GLY A 383 11.79 35.57 -20.37
CA GLY A 383 10.41 35.97 -20.12
C GLY A 383 9.85 35.40 -18.80
N LYS A 384 8.54 35.16 -18.76
CA LYS A 384 7.83 34.70 -17.56
C LYS A 384 8.46 33.41 -16.98
N GLY A 385 8.86 33.44 -15.73
CA GLY A 385 9.51 32.30 -15.07
C GLY A 385 11.03 32.26 -15.20
N SER A 386 11.64 33.24 -15.90
CA SER A 386 13.09 33.41 -16.01
C SER A 386 13.54 34.77 -15.43
N LYS A 387 14.82 34.85 -15.08
CA LYS A 387 15.45 36.14 -14.69
C LYS A 387 15.83 37.01 -15.92
N THR A 388 15.77 36.47 -17.13
CA THR A 388 16.13 37.13 -18.37
C THR A 388 14.93 37.72 -19.06
N ASP A 389 14.97 38.99 -19.43
CA ASP A 389 13.89 39.63 -20.16
C ASP A 389 13.75 39.08 -21.59
N LEU A 390 12.52 39.03 -22.10
CA LEU A 390 12.19 38.56 -23.45
C LEU A 390 12.18 39.71 -24.45
N ARG A 391 13.28 39.84 -25.20
CA ARG A 391 13.48 40.95 -26.15
C ARG A 391 12.42 41.06 -27.26
N VAL A 392 11.84 39.90 -27.65
CA VAL A 392 10.84 39.84 -28.75
C VAL A 392 9.40 39.94 -28.27
N LYS A 393 9.12 40.29 -27.03
CA LYS A 393 7.79 40.32 -26.43
C LYS A 393 6.80 41.18 -27.22
N ASN A 394 7.23 42.37 -27.68
CA ASN A 394 6.35 43.28 -28.45
C ASN A 394 5.95 42.68 -29.81
N PHE A 395 6.89 42.02 -30.50
CA PHE A 395 6.59 41.30 -31.75
C PHE A 395 5.57 40.17 -31.50
N LEU A 396 5.73 39.40 -30.43
CA LEU A 396 4.82 38.29 -30.10
C LEU A 396 3.40 38.82 -29.79
N VAL A 397 3.31 39.89 -29.02
CA VAL A 397 2.00 40.50 -28.70
C VAL A 397 1.33 41.05 -29.96
N GLN A 398 2.06 41.74 -30.81
CA GLN A 398 1.52 42.30 -32.05
C GLN A 398 1.00 41.23 -33.01
N ASN A 399 1.72 40.09 -33.15
CA ASN A 399 1.35 39.08 -34.12
C ASN A 399 0.40 38.00 -33.56
N TYR A 400 0.45 37.74 -32.26
CA TYR A 400 -0.27 36.60 -31.65
C TYR A 400 -1.20 37.00 -30.49
N GLY A 401 -1.11 38.26 -30.04
CA GLY A 401 -1.87 38.70 -28.87
C GLY A 401 -1.28 38.28 -27.54
N GLY A 402 -2.07 38.20 -26.51
CA GLY A 402 -1.65 37.91 -25.15
C GLY A 402 -1.03 39.11 -24.43
N SER A 403 -0.48 38.88 -23.23
CA SER A 403 0.19 39.91 -22.43
C SER A 403 1.71 39.79 -22.56
N ALA A 404 2.38 40.92 -22.76
CA ALA A 404 3.86 40.95 -22.89
C ALA A 404 4.60 40.31 -21.73
N GLU A 405 4.04 40.44 -20.52
CA GLU A 405 4.61 39.89 -19.28
C GLU A 405 4.44 38.36 -19.14
N ASN A 406 3.50 37.79 -19.91
CA ASN A 406 3.17 36.38 -19.83
C ASN A 406 3.88 35.52 -20.86
N TRP A 407 4.50 36.13 -21.87
CA TRP A 407 5.27 35.43 -22.86
C TRP A 407 6.58 34.88 -22.26
N GLN A 408 6.92 33.64 -22.62
CA GLN A 408 8.17 32.98 -22.25
C GLN A 408 8.82 32.32 -23.44
N HIS A 409 10.16 32.29 -23.48
CA HIS A 409 10.96 31.52 -24.43
C HIS A 409 11.49 30.29 -23.74
N SER A 410 11.14 29.14 -24.27
CA SER A 410 11.49 27.85 -23.70
C SER A 410 12.11 26.95 -24.76
N LYS A 411 12.85 25.95 -24.29
CA LYS A 411 13.39 24.87 -25.11
C LYS A 411 13.05 23.52 -24.48
N GLY A 412 13.12 22.46 -25.28
CA GLY A 412 12.98 21.08 -24.81
C GLY A 412 13.51 20.11 -25.86
N ARG A 413 13.45 18.82 -25.56
CA ARG A 413 13.87 17.75 -26.46
C ARG A 413 12.68 16.91 -26.87
N GLY A 414 12.58 16.61 -28.17
CA GLY A 414 11.50 15.78 -28.70
C GLY A 414 11.88 15.20 -30.06
N TYR A 415 11.00 14.37 -30.60
CA TYR A 415 11.16 13.84 -31.95
C TYR A 415 10.36 14.68 -32.94
N ILE A 416 10.99 14.98 -34.07
CA ILE A 416 10.41 15.71 -35.18
C ILE A 416 10.36 14.79 -36.40
N ASP A 417 9.26 14.79 -37.12
CA ASP A 417 9.12 14.05 -38.36
C ASP A 417 10.08 14.62 -39.40
N THR A 418 10.83 13.78 -40.08
CA THR A 418 11.73 14.15 -41.21
C THR A 418 11.53 13.17 -42.34
N ALA A 419 12.06 13.50 -43.56
CA ALA A 419 11.98 12.59 -44.69
C ALA A 419 12.59 11.20 -44.40
N ASP A 420 13.61 11.13 -43.55
CA ASP A 420 14.28 9.90 -43.13
C ASP A 420 13.67 9.25 -41.87
N GLY A 421 12.50 9.70 -41.44
CA GLY A 421 11.80 9.27 -40.22
C GLY A 421 12.04 10.21 -39.03
N PRO A 422 11.50 9.85 -37.83
CA PRO A 422 11.58 10.70 -36.64
C PRO A 422 13.02 10.91 -36.15
N LYS A 423 13.44 12.15 -36.02
CA LYS A 423 14.76 12.54 -35.49
C LYS A 423 14.62 13.33 -34.20
N LYS A 424 15.47 13.02 -33.23
CA LYS A 424 15.52 13.73 -31.94
C LYS A 424 16.16 15.12 -32.12
N ALA A 425 15.46 16.15 -31.62
CA ALA A 425 15.87 17.54 -31.80
C ALA A 425 15.78 18.34 -30.49
N VAL A 426 16.56 19.40 -30.40
CA VAL A 426 16.35 20.50 -29.46
C VAL A 426 15.41 21.49 -30.12
N ILE A 427 14.24 21.62 -29.53
CA ILE A 427 13.11 22.43 -30.03
C ILE A 427 13.03 23.66 -29.17
N HIS A 428 12.90 24.83 -29.78
CA HIS A 428 12.61 26.11 -29.14
C HIS A 428 11.21 26.55 -29.50
N TRP A 429 10.55 27.30 -28.58
CA TRP A 429 9.24 27.90 -28.81
C TRP A 429 9.02 29.08 -27.89
N PHE A 430 8.09 29.94 -28.29
CA PHE A 430 7.53 30.95 -27.39
C PHE A 430 6.14 30.50 -26.94
N TYR A 431 5.82 30.72 -25.67
CA TYR A 431 4.57 30.25 -25.09
C TYR A 431 3.94 31.31 -24.20
N GLU A 432 2.62 31.50 -24.38
CA GLU A 432 1.74 32.23 -23.48
C GLU A 432 0.51 31.37 -23.21
N GLU A 433 0.03 31.33 -21.96
CA GLU A 433 -0.95 30.33 -21.50
C GLU A 433 -2.30 30.43 -22.25
N ASN A 434 -2.72 31.67 -22.66
CA ASN A 434 -3.99 31.90 -23.37
C ASN A 434 -3.83 31.85 -24.89
N VAL A 435 -2.62 31.99 -25.42
CA VAL A 435 -2.31 32.00 -26.86
C VAL A 435 -1.79 30.66 -27.35
N GLY A 436 -1.05 29.94 -26.50
CA GLY A 436 -0.37 28.69 -26.84
C GLY A 436 1.07 28.88 -27.33
N ALA A 437 1.67 27.80 -27.86
CA ALA A 437 3.02 27.80 -28.41
C ALA A 437 3.04 28.44 -29.81
N LYS A 438 4.01 29.31 -30.05
CA LYS A 438 4.24 30.00 -31.33
C LYS A 438 5.73 29.98 -31.68
N GLU A 439 6.01 30.26 -32.95
CA GLU A 439 7.38 30.34 -33.49
C GLU A 439 8.21 29.13 -33.04
N ILE A 440 7.75 27.90 -33.33
CA ILE A 440 8.38 26.67 -32.93
C ILE A 440 9.49 26.35 -33.98
N PHE A 441 10.71 26.13 -33.51
CA PHE A 441 11.80 25.81 -34.40
C PHE A 441 12.82 24.83 -33.81
N VAL A 442 13.48 24.07 -34.70
CA VAL A 442 14.57 23.19 -34.31
C VAL A 442 15.86 24.03 -34.25
N LYS A 443 16.46 24.08 -33.05
CA LYS A 443 17.76 24.74 -32.86
C LYS A 443 18.94 23.87 -33.27
N GLY A 444 18.77 22.56 -33.14
CA GLY A 444 19.78 21.58 -33.51
C GLY A 444 19.29 20.14 -33.28
N TRP A 445 19.90 19.22 -33.98
CA TRP A 445 19.64 17.80 -33.84
C TRP A 445 20.44 17.24 -32.66
N SER A 446 19.78 16.46 -31.82
CA SER A 446 20.46 15.77 -30.72
C SER A 446 21.31 14.62 -31.28
N LYS A 447 22.61 14.57 -30.91
CA LYS A 447 23.39 13.35 -31.14
C LYS A 447 22.74 12.17 -30.43
N LYS A 448 22.82 10.98 -31.05
CA LYS A 448 22.29 9.74 -30.51
C LYS A 448 22.76 9.44 -29.08
#